data_5ceedec76c3d0d707f02a67eade510e7
#
_entry.id   5ceedec76c3d0d707f02a67eade510e7
#
_cell.length_a   1.000
_cell.length_b   1.000
_cell.length_c   1.000
_cell.angle_alpha   90.00
_cell.angle_beta   90.00
_cell.angle_gamma   90.00
#
_symmetry.space_group_name_H-M   'P 1'
#
loop_
_entity.id
_entity.type
_entity.pdbx_description
1 polymer ?
#
loop_
_entity_poly.entity_id
_entity_poly.type
_entity_poly.pdbx_seq_one_letter_code
_entity_poly.pdbx_strand_id
1 'polypeptide(L)'
;MTSARAPLPTDIVALVSFDGRIYPNEAKPLDRLGLNERAHPLENALEQWFSFATGKQTWVSVRGATIRGLLSARRRAKRSAWEVEVLIDAADDEGVVLSLFARMKTGILKQGAERVFLRLDADSHLLDCARKAGFFPYCRETLYQLNGPRGQGSPDSGLRPREKNELFGVYQLYSHGVPANVRSIEGATFREWQAAQERWGSRPADYLLEEDGVVHAWLRLATGQIGRLYALAQAGDDSLSAALDFGLARLSHSESVLALVPEYNVQLAAALTDRGFQPVSSYTLLANRLAKPAEELVAEPSQNAITVS
;
A
#
# COMPACT_ATOMS: atom_id res chain seq x y z
N MET A 1 -2.88 -32.24 4.31
CA MET A 1 -2.71 -30.97 3.58
C MET A 1 -3.23 -29.84 4.43
N THR A 2 -2.40 -28.85 4.73
CA THR A 2 -2.80 -27.63 5.46
C THR A 2 -3.53 -26.73 4.48
N SER A 3 -4.81 -26.44 4.69
CA SER A 3 -5.59 -25.56 3.82
C SER A 3 -5.80 -24.22 4.51
N ALA A 4 -5.41 -23.12 3.85
CA ALA A 4 -5.73 -21.78 4.31
C ALA A 4 -7.24 -21.50 4.19
N ARG A 5 -7.82 -20.83 5.20
CA ARG A 5 -9.25 -20.51 5.27
C ARG A 5 -9.49 -19.23 6.08
N ALA A 6 -10.70 -18.72 6.05
CA ALA A 6 -11.12 -17.67 6.98
C ALA A 6 -11.03 -18.19 8.43
N PRO A 7 -10.66 -17.35 9.42
CA PRO A 7 -10.67 -17.72 10.83
C PRO A 7 -12.08 -18.11 11.27
N LEU A 8 -12.18 -19.14 12.11
CA LEU A 8 -13.41 -19.56 12.74
C LEU A 8 -13.41 -19.19 14.24
N PRO A 9 -14.57 -19.06 14.89
CA PRO A 9 -14.63 -18.82 16.33
C PRO A 9 -13.86 -19.88 17.15
N THR A 10 -13.77 -21.12 16.66
CA THR A 10 -13.02 -22.21 17.28
C THR A 10 -11.50 -21.98 17.24
N ASP A 11 -11.01 -21.07 16.42
CA ASP A 11 -9.57 -20.77 16.33
C ASP A 11 -9.09 -19.78 17.41
N ILE A 12 -10.00 -19.23 18.24
CA ILE A 12 -9.67 -18.24 19.28
C ILE A 12 -8.51 -18.70 20.15
N VAL A 13 -8.53 -19.93 20.64
CA VAL A 13 -7.47 -20.45 21.52
C VAL A 13 -6.13 -20.49 20.79
N ALA A 14 -6.13 -20.91 19.52
CA ALA A 14 -4.94 -20.94 18.69
C ALA A 14 -4.44 -19.52 18.38
N LEU A 15 -5.34 -18.56 18.15
CA LEU A 15 -5.02 -17.15 17.88
C LEU A 15 -4.44 -16.47 19.13
N VAL A 16 -5.00 -16.71 20.31
CA VAL A 16 -4.46 -16.18 21.58
C VAL A 16 -3.05 -16.74 21.85
N SER A 17 -2.86 -18.04 21.64
CA SER A 17 -1.54 -18.68 21.79
C SER A 17 -0.53 -18.18 20.75
N PHE A 18 -1.00 -17.80 19.56
CA PHE A 18 -0.19 -17.26 18.48
C PHE A 18 0.18 -15.79 18.74
N ASP A 19 -0.74 -15.00 19.29
CA ASP A 19 -0.54 -13.58 19.61
C ASP A 19 0.52 -13.39 20.72
N GLY A 20 0.63 -14.36 21.63
CA GLY A 20 1.69 -14.40 22.66
C GLY A 20 3.10 -14.64 22.11
N ARG A 21 3.24 -15.00 20.83
CA ARG A 21 4.53 -15.17 20.16
C ARG A 21 4.82 -13.99 19.26
N ILE A 22 6.07 -13.54 19.23
CA ILE A 22 6.50 -12.44 18.36
C ILE A 22 6.86 -13.03 17.00
N TYR A 23 6.02 -12.80 16.01
CA TYR A 23 6.33 -13.10 14.61
C TYR A 23 6.50 -11.78 13.84
N PRO A 24 7.50 -11.68 12.97
CA PRO A 24 7.63 -10.51 12.10
C PRO A 24 6.46 -10.43 11.13
N ASN A 25 6.01 -9.20 10.86
CA ASN A 25 5.14 -8.94 9.74
C ASN A 25 6.00 -8.74 8.50
N GLU A 26 5.95 -9.68 7.58
CA GLU A 26 6.70 -9.59 6.32
C GLU A 26 6.14 -8.52 5.38
N ALA A 27 4.83 -8.26 5.42
CA ALA A 27 4.23 -7.18 4.63
C ALA A 27 4.51 -5.81 5.28
N LYS A 28 4.92 -4.84 4.46
CA LYS A 28 5.36 -3.50 4.88
C LYS A 28 4.44 -2.39 4.34
N PRO A 29 3.14 -2.30 4.76
CA PRO A 29 2.28 -1.22 4.31
C PRO A 29 2.76 0.14 4.81
N LEU A 30 2.55 1.18 4.01
CA LEU A 30 3.07 2.53 4.25
C LEU A 30 2.76 3.08 5.65
N ASP A 31 1.54 2.88 6.11
CA ASP A 31 1.07 3.40 7.41
C ASP A 31 1.71 2.72 8.63
N ARG A 32 2.38 1.59 8.43
CA ARG A 32 3.09 0.85 9.49
C ARG A 32 4.60 1.03 9.44
N LEU A 33 5.16 1.63 8.39
CA LEU A 33 6.60 1.86 8.32
C LEU A 33 7.08 2.75 9.47
N GLY A 34 8.21 2.37 10.07
CA GLY A 34 8.82 3.09 11.19
C GLY A 34 8.11 2.89 12.55
N LEU A 35 7.02 2.14 12.60
CA LEU A 35 6.40 1.70 13.85
C LEU A 35 7.01 0.37 14.30
N ASN A 36 6.91 0.06 15.60
CA ASN A 36 7.26 -1.27 16.08
C ASN A 36 6.39 -2.31 15.36
N GLU A 37 7.02 -3.14 14.52
CA GLU A 37 6.35 -4.04 13.57
C GLU A 37 5.78 -5.31 14.23
N ARG A 38 5.22 -5.21 15.43
CA ARG A 38 4.52 -6.33 16.04
C ARG A 38 3.18 -6.49 15.33
N ALA A 39 3.03 -7.60 14.62
CA ALA A 39 1.72 -8.00 14.16
C ALA A 39 0.88 -8.42 15.37
N HIS A 40 -0.37 -7.98 15.45
CA HIS A 40 -1.35 -8.41 16.44
C HIS A 40 -2.36 -9.36 15.77
N PRO A 41 -2.04 -10.68 15.68
CA PRO A 41 -2.86 -11.64 14.95
C PRO A 41 -4.28 -11.77 15.48
N LEU A 42 -4.45 -11.65 16.80
CA LEU A 42 -5.76 -11.71 17.43
C LEU A 42 -6.65 -10.52 17.05
N GLU A 43 -6.11 -9.29 17.09
CA GLU A 43 -6.84 -8.11 16.63
C GLU A 43 -7.24 -8.24 15.16
N ASN A 44 -6.31 -8.68 14.31
CA ASN A 44 -6.57 -8.91 12.90
C ASN A 44 -7.69 -9.92 12.66
N ALA A 45 -7.75 -10.99 13.44
CA ALA A 45 -8.80 -12.01 13.32
C ALA A 45 -10.14 -11.53 13.92
N LEU A 46 -10.12 -10.82 15.04
CA LEU A 46 -11.32 -10.24 15.64
C LEU A 46 -11.93 -9.16 14.74
N GLU A 47 -11.11 -8.28 14.16
CA GLU A 47 -11.57 -7.29 13.19
C GLU A 47 -12.27 -7.94 11.98
N GLN A 48 -11.90 -9.17 11.61
CA GLN A 48 -12.58 -9.87 10.54
C GLN A 48 -14.01 -10.25 10.89
N TRP A 49 -14.30 -10.62 12.12
CA TRP A 49 -15.70 -10.89 12.53
C TRP A 49 -16.58 -9.64 12.48
N PHE A 50 -15.94 -8.45 12.53
CA PHE A 50 -16.59 -7.15 12.33
C PHE A 50 -16.30 -6.54 10.95
N SER A 51 -15.73 -7.30 10.01
CA SER A 51 -15.10 -6.79 8.77
C SER A 51 -16.04 -6.19 7.74
N PHE A 52 -17.35 -6.35 7.88
CA PHE A 52 -18.29 -5.65 7.00
C PHE A 52 -18.12 -4.13 7.02
N ALA A 53 -17.56 -3.58 8.12
CA ALA A 53 -17.31 -2.15 8.28
C ALA A 53 -15.88 -1.72 7.88
N THR A 54 -14.87 -2.60 7.98
CA THR A 54 -13.44 -2.21 7.84
C THR A 54 -12.87 -2.38 6.44
N GLY A 55 -13.52 -3.17 5.56
CA GLY A 55 -12.99 -3.48 4.24
C GLY A 55 -11.70 -4.31 4.26
N LYS A 56 -11.48 -5.08 5.33
CA LYS A 56 -10.34 -5.96 5.57
C LYS A 56 -10.78 -7.41 5.55
N GLN A 57 -9.92 -8.33 5.10
CA GLN A 57 -10.12 -9.78 5.16
C GLN A 57 -8.87 -10.47 5.66
N THR A 58 -9.03 -11.52 6.44
CA THR A 58 -7.94 -12.31 7.02
C THR A 58 -8.13 -13.79 6.67
N TRP A 59 -7.02 -14.47 6.43
CA TRP A 59 -6.94 -15.92 6.22
C TRP A 59 -5.87 -16.50 7.14
N VAL A 60 -6.14 -17.68 7.64
CA VAL A 60 -5.22 -18.42 8.50
C VAL A 60 -4.94 -19.80 7.91
N SER A 61 -3.75 -20.29 8.09
CA SER A 61 -3.36 -21.66 7.85
C SER A 61 -3.18 -22.37 9.19
N VAL A 62 -3.97 -23.41 9.45
CA VAL A 62 -4.03 -24.08 10.75
C VAL A 62 -3.73 -25.57 10.57
N ARG A 63 -2.94 -26.13 11.51
CA ARG A 63 -2.71 -27.57 11.63
C ARG A 63 -2.96 -28.01 13.08
N GLY A 64 -4.05 -28.74 13.30
CA GLY A 64 -4.52 -29.01 14.65
C GLY A 64 -4.88 -27.70 15.38
N ALA A 65 -4.33 -27.47 16.54
CA ALA A 65 -4.51 -26.25 17.32
C ALA A 65 -3.42 -25.19 17.05
N THR A 66 -2.57 -25.36 16.04
CA THR A 66 -1.44 -24.46 15.78
C THR A 66 -1.67 -23.66 14.49
N ILE A 67 -1.56 -22.33 14.58
CA ILE A 67 -1.52 -21.45 13.42
C ILE A 67 -0.12 -21.51 12.83
N ARG A 68 -0.03 -21.77 11.54
CA ARG A 68 1.22 -21.88 10.77
C ARG A 68 1.51 -20.63 9.97
N GLY A 69 0.50 -19.84 9.68
CA GLY A 69 0.63 -18.58 8.96
C GLY A 69 -0.67 -17.80 8.96
N LEU A 70 -0.55 -16.50 8.75
CA LEU A 70 -1.67 -15.57 8.69
C LEU A 70 -1.43 -14.55 7.58
N LEU A 71 -2.47 -14.24 6.82
CA LEU A 71 -2.48 -13.17 5.84
C LEU A 71 -3.71 -12.31 6.05
N SER A 72 -3.51 -10.99 6.14
CA SER A 72 -4.59 -10.01 6.08
C SER A 72 -4.40 -9.09 4.88
N ALA A 73 -5.48 -8.83 4.16
CA ALA A 73 -5.51 -7.85 3.09
C ALA A 73 -6.66 -6.86 3.30
N ARG A 74 -6.44 -5.62 2.88
CA ARG A 74 -7.41 -4.54 2.99
C ARG A 74 -7.55 -3.78 1.68
N ARG A 75 -8.67 -3.08 1.54
CA ARG A 75 -8.88 -2.16 0.42
C ARG A 75 -8.00 -0.94 0.58
N ARG A 76 -7.40 -0.48 -0.51
CA ARG A 76 -6.83 0.86 -0.63
C ARG A 76 -7.96 1.90 -0.71
N ALA A 77 -7.82 2.97 -1.46
CA ALA A 77 -8.85 4.01 -1.55
C ALA A 77 -10.18 3.54 -2.17
N LYS A 78 -10.17 2.56 -3.07
CA LYS A 78 -11.36 1.99 -3.73
C LYS A 78 -11.34 0.46 -3.73
N ARG A 79 -12.51 -0.15 -4.05
CA ARG A 79 -12.70 -1.61 -4.03
C ARG A 79 -11.84 -2.39 -5.03
N SER A 80 -11.46 -1.75 -6.15
CA SER A 80 -10.67 -2.39 -7.20
C SER A 80 -9.20 -2.59 -6.84
N ALA A 81 -8.69 -1.88 -5.83
CA ALA A 81 -7.30 -1.96 -5.38
C ALA A 81 -7.22 -2.43 -3.91
N TRP A 82 -6.45 -3.48 -3.69
CA TRP A 82 -6.20 -4.07 -2.37
C TRP A 82 -4.72 -4.07 -2.06
N GLU A 83 -4.38 -4.17 -0.78
CA GLU A 83 -2.99 -4.38 -0.33
C GLU A 83 -2.93 -5.46 0.74
N VAL A 84 -1.85 -6.21 0.75
CA VAL A 84 -1.53 -7.12 1.85
C VAL A 84 -1.02 -6.26 3.01
N GLU A 85 -1.73 -6.31 4.12
CA GLU A 85 -1.41 -5.53 5.33
C GLU A 85 -0.57 -6.33 6.33
N VAL A 86 -0.87 -7.62 6.44
CA VAL A 86 -0.15 -8.54 7.31
C VAL A 86 0.15 -9.81 6.53
N LEU A 87 1.38 -10.29 6.65
CA LEU A 87 1.83 -11.58 6.15
C LEU A 87 2.78 -12.17 7.20
N ILE A 88 2.36 -13.28 7.81
CA ILE A 88 3.15 -13.98 8.82
C ILE A 88 3.37 -15.41 8.34
N ASP A 89 4.62 -15.80 8.20
CA ASP A 89 5.04 -17.18 8.02
C ASP A 89 5.64 -17.71 9.33
N ALA A 90 4.80 -18.33 10.16
CA ALA A 90 5.23 -18.86 11.44
C ALA A 90 5.82 -20.27 11.33
N ALA A 91 5.73 -20.88 10.16
CA ALA A 91 6.14 -22.26 9.94
C ALA A 91 7.40 -22.39 9.07
N ASP A 92 7.88 -21.28 8.52
CA ASP A 92 8.94 -21.25 7.51
C ASP A 92 8.64 -22.27 6.39
N ASP A 93 7.40 -22.18 5.85
CA ASP A 93 6.86 -23.17 4.91
C ASP A 93 6.22 -22.46 3.70
N GLU A 94 6.93 -22.48 2.59
CA GLU A 94 6.48 -21.90 1.33
C GLU A 94 5.06 -22.35 0.94
N GLY A 95 4.71 -23.62 1.17
CA GLY A 95 3.39 -24.15 0.85
C GLY A 95 2.27 -23.50 1.67
N VAL A 96 2.57 -23.10 2.91
CA VAL A 96 1.64 -22.32 3.76
C VAL A 96 1.39 -20.96 3.15
N VAL A 97 2.45 -20.24 2.80
CA VAL A 97 2.37 -18.89 2.24
C VAL A 97 1.66 -18.90 0.88
N LEU A 98 2.00 -19.84 0.00
CA LEU A 98 1.31 -20.02 -1.30
C LEU A 98 -0.18 -20.28 -1.13
N SER A 99 -0.56 -21.12 -0.15
CA SER A 99 -1.97 -21.41 0.16
C SER A 99 -2.71 -20.15 0.65
N LEU A 100 -2.06 -19.33 1.50
CA LEU A 100 -2.60 -18.05 1.97
C LEU A 100 -2.84 -17.08 0.80
N PHE A 101 -1.85 -16.90 -0.09
CA PHE A 101 -2.00 -16.06 -1.28
C PHE A 101 -3.12 -16.54 -2.21
N ALA A 102 -3.23 -17.84 -2.43
CA ALA A 102 -4.28 -18.41 -3.29
C ALA A 102 -5.69 -18.14 -2.72
N ARG A 103 -5.87 -18.32 -1.41
CA ARG A 103 -7.15 -18.05 -0.73
C ARG A 103 -7.48 -16.57 -0.69
N MET A 104 -6.50 -15.72 -0.41
CA MET A 104 -6.65 -14.27 -0.46
C MET A 104 -7.17 -13.84 -1.84
N LYS A 105 -6.48 -14.23 -2.93
CA LYS A 105 -6.86 -13.85 -4.30
C LYS A 105 -8.30 -14.24 -4.60
N THR A 106 -8.69 -15.48 -4.30
CA THR A 106 -10.07 -15.93 -4.48
C THR A 106 -11.07 -15.14 -3.65
N GLY A 107 -10.71 -14.78 -2.41
CA GLY A 107 -11.59 -14.03 -1.51
C GLY A 107 -11.82 -12.59 -1.95
N ILE A 108 -10.74 -11.86 -2.28
CA ILE A 108 -10.85 -10.45 -2.67
C ILE A 108 -11.42 -10.27 -4.08
N LEU A 109 -11.21 -11.24 -4.99
CA LEU A 109 -11.79 -11.22 -6.33
C LEU A 109 -13.33 -11.17 -6.28
N LYS A 110 -13.94 -11.94 -5.37
CA LYS A 110 -15.39 -11.92 -5.11
C LYS A 110 -15.90 -10.55 -4.63
N GLN A 111 -14.99 -9.69 -4.15
CA GLN A 111 -15.30 -8.34 -3.70
C GLN A 111 -15.00 -7.26 -4.73
N GLY A 112 -14.70 -7.66 -5.96
CA GLY A 112 -14.42 -6.75 -7.07
C GLY A 112 -12.99 -6.21 -7.08
N ALA A 113 -12.03 -6.90 -6.45
CA ALA A 113 -10.62 -6.57 -6.58
C ALA A 113 -10.14 -6.85 -8.02
N GLU A 114 -9.40 -5.92 -8.57
CA GLU A 114 -8.74 -6.03 -9.88
C GLU A 114 -7.23 -6.12 -9.73
N ARG A 115 -6.71 -5.52 -8.64
CA ARG A 115 -5.28 -5.49 -8.33
C ARG A 115 -5.06 -5.68 -6.85
N VAL A 116 -3.98 -6.37 -6.51
CA VAL A 116 -3.48 -6.46 -5.13
C VAL A 116 -2.01 -6.13 -5.10
N PHE A 117 -1.63 -5.31 -4.13
CA PHE A 117 -0.29 -4.81 -3.91
C PHE A 117 0.32 -5.47 -2.68
N LEU A 118 1.64 -5.66 -2.74
CA LEU A 118 2.44 -6.19 -1.65
C LEU A 118 3.77 -5.45 -1.62
N ARG A 119 4.19 -4.98 -0.45
CA ARG A 119 5.54 -4.45 -0.20
C ARG A 119 6.24 -5.39 0.74
N LEU A 120 7.43 -5.86 0.35
CA LEU A 120 8.33 -6.70 1.13
C LEU A 120 9.67 -6.00 1.31
N ASP A 121 10.44 -6.38 2.31
CA ASP A 121 11.85 -5.99 2.39
C ASP A 121 12.57 -6.43 1.11
N ALA A 122 13.55 -5.64 0.66
CA ALA A 122 14.23 -5.88 -0.62
C ALA A 122 15.01 -7.21 -0.67
N ASP A 123 15.37 -7.73 0.49
CA ASP A 123 16.06 -9.01 0.71
C ASP A 123 15.16 -10.09 1.33
N SER A 124 13.83 -9.87 1.36
CA SER A 124 12.89 -10.82 1.94
C SER A 124 12.96 -12.19 1.27
N HIS A 125 13.05 -13.25 2.08
CA HIS A 125 13.00 -14.64 1.62
C HIS A 125 11.67 -15.01 0.95
N LEU A 126 10.61 -14.20 1.14
CA LEU A 126 9.29 -14.43 0.55
C LEU A 126 9.14 -13.87 -0.89
N LEU A 127 10.16 -13.18 -1.44
CA LEU A 127 10.08 -12.62 -2.79
C LEU A 127 9.80 -13.68 -3.86
N ASP A 128 10.50 -14.81 -3.79
CA ASP A 128 10.29 -15.90 -4.76
C ASP A 128 8.95 -16.60 -4.56
N CYS A 129 8.51 -16.77 -3.31
CA CYS A 129 7.18 -17.28 -3.00
C CYS A 129 6.09 -16.36 -3.55
N ALA A 130 6.23 -15.05 -3.38
CA ALA A 130 5.29 -14.08 -3.95
C ALA A 130 5.26 -14.16 -5.49
N ARG A 131 6.42 -14.31 -6.16
CA ARG A 131 6.49 -14.50 -7.62
C ARG A 131 5.76 -15.77 -8.06
N LYS A 132 5.97 -16.90 -7.39
CA LYS A 132 5.25 -18.16 -7.63
C LYS A 132 3.74 -18.01 -7.43
N ALA A 133 3.34 -17.13 -6.49
CA ALA A 133 1.94 -16.77 -6.30
C ALA A 133 1.39 -15.80 -7.37
N GLY A 134 2.19 -15.41 -8.38
CA GLY A 134 1.80 -14.54 -9.48
C GLY A 134 1.91 -13.05 -9.20
N PHE A 135 2.60 -12.66 -8.13
CA PHE A 135 3.03 -11.28 -7.95
C PHE A 135 4.26 -11.02 -8.82
N PHE A 136 4.35 -9.82 -9.37
CA PHE A 136 5.53 -9.36 -10.11
C PHE A 136 6.06 -8.06 -9.50
N PRO A 137 7.38 -7.92 -9.36
CA PRO A 137 8.00 -6.69 -8.88
C PRO A 137 7.86 -5.62 -9.96
N TYR A 138 7.57 -4.37 -9.57
CA TYR A 138 7.40 -3.27 -10.52
C TYR A 138 8.16 -2.00 -10.14
N CYS A 139 8.58 -1.86 -8.86
CA CYS A 139 9.34 -0.72 -8.37
C CYS A 139 10.11 -1.13 -7.10
N ARG A 140 11.22 -0.45 -6.83
CA ARG A 140 11.88 -0.46 -5.54
C ARG A 140 11.69 0.89 -4.86
N GLU A 141 11.67 0.88 -3.53
CA GLU A 141 11.58 2.09 -2.71
C GLU A 141 12.62 2.04 -1.60
N THR A 142 13.15 3.19 -1.26
CA THR A 142 14.02 3.37 -0.10
C THR A 142 13.32 4.26 0.91
N LEU A 143 13.28 3.81 2.16
CA LEU A 143 12.80 4.61 3.29
C LEU A 143 13.95 5.47 3.79
N TYR A 144 13.74 6.78 3.77
CA TYR A 144 14.62 7.77 4.35
C TYR A 144 14.07 8.25 5.69
N GLN A 145 14.95 8.48 6.65
CA GLN A 145 14.61 9.00 7.98
C GLN A 145 15.47 10.19 8.34
N LEU A 146 14.82 11.20 8.90
CA LEU A 146 15.46 12.36 9.55
C LEU A 146 15.05 12.36 11.02
N ASN A 147 16.01 12.37 11.92
CA ASN A 147 15.76 12.48 13.36
C ASN A 147 15.89 13.96 13.79
N GLY A 148 14.94 14.43 14.61
CA GLY A 148 14.97 15.76 15.19
C GLY A 148 14.94 16.91 14.17
N PRO A 149 13.91 17.05 13.31
CA PRO A 149 13.88 18.08 12.25
C PRO A 149 13.74 19.53 12.77
N ARG A 150 13.98 19.77 14.06
CA ARG A 150 13.80 21.08 14.70
C ARG A 150 14.62 22.18 14.02
N GLY A 151 13.95 23.29 13.71
CA GLY A 151 14.59 24.45 13.10
C GLY A 151 14.95 24.29 11.62
N GLN A 152 14.54 23.19 10.99
CA GLN A 152 14.71 22.98 9.55
C GLN A 152 13.48 23.48 8.77
N GLY A 153 13.74 23.91 7.54
CA GLY A 153 12.70 24.32 6.60
C GLY A 153 12.21 25.76 6.76
N SER A 154 11.38 26.19 5.83
CA SER A 154 10.74 27.50 5.79
C SER A 154 9.24 27.36 5.52
N PRO A 155 8.37 28.05 6.27
CA PRO A 155 6.93 28.03 6.01
C PRO A 155 6.53 28.89 4.81
N ASP A 156 7.38 29.80 4.37
CA ASP A 156 7.11 30.74 3.27
C ASP A 156 7.68 30.18 1.96
N SER A 157 6.85 29.43 1.25
CA SER A 157 7.26 28.69 0.05
C SER A 157 6.22 28.70 -1.07
N GLY A 158 5.16 29.51 -0.93
CA GLY A 158 4.07 29.55 -1.91
C GLY A 158 3.16 28.31 -1.93
N LEU A 159 3.43 27.30 -1.11
CA LEU A 159 2.56 26.13 -1.03
C LEU A 159 1.26 26.45 -0.27
N ARG A 160 0.14 26.01 -0.83
CA ARG A 160 -1.19 26.15 -0.23
C ARG A 160 -1.88 24.79 -0.04
N PRO A 161 -2.84 24.67 0.89
CA PRO A 161 -3.64 23.46 1.01
C PRO A 161 -4.36 23.14 -0.31
N ARG A 162 -4.37 21.86 -0.68
CA ARG A 162 -5.05 21.36 -1.87
C ARG A 162 -6.58 21.40 -1.68
N GLU A 163 -7.29 21.91 -2.65
CA GLU A 163 -8.74 21.83 -2.74
C GLU A 163 -9.21 20.48 -3.33
N LYS A 164 -10.50 20.14 -3.12
CA LYS A 164 -11.04 18.82 -3.55
C LYS A 164 -11.04 18.62 -5.06
N ASN A 165 -11.27 19.69 -5.83
CA ASN A 165 -11.35 19.71 -7.28
C ASN A 165 -9.98 19.64 -7.97
N GLU A 166 -8.87 19.84 -7.24
CA GLU A 166 -7.50 19.91 -7.79
C GLU A 166 -6.81 18.54 -7.89
N LEU A 167 -7.49 17.48 -7.47
CA LEU A 167 -6.91 16.13 -7.49
C LEU A 167 -6.51 15.68 -8.92
N PHE A 168 -7.18 16.20 -9.94
CA PHE A 168 -6.82 15.90 -11.32
C PHE A 168 -5.49 16.57 -11.74
N GLY A 169 -5.20 17.78 -11.28
CA GLY A 169 -3.90 18.45 -11.47
C GLY A 169 -2.75 17.66 -10.84
N VAL A 170 -2.98 17.11 -9.62
CA VAL A 170 -2.03 16.19 -8.98
C VAL A 170 -1.79 14.93 -9.84
N TYR A 171 -2.85 14.36 -10.42
CA TYR A 171 -2.70 13.23 -11.32
C TYR A 171 -1.95 13.58 -12.62
N GLN A 172 -2.12 14.78 -13.15
CA GLN A 172 -1.33 15.25 -14.29
C GLN A 172 0.16 15.33 -13.92
N LEU A 173 0.51 15.93 -12.77
CA LEU A 173 1.88 15.93 -12.27
C LEU A 173 2.43 14.51 -12.10
N TYR A 174 1.67 13.60 -11.48
CA TYR A 174 2.02 12.18 -11.37
C TYR A 174 2.26 11.55 -12.75
N SER A 175 1.42 11.83 -13.72
CA SER A 175 1.52 11.25 -15.06
C SER A 175 2.76 11.70 -15.83
N HIS A 176 3.29 12.89 -15.53
CA HIS A 176 4.53 13.40 -16.13
C HIS A 176 5.79 12.91 -15.37
N GLY A 177 5.73 12.86 -14.03
CA GLY A 177 6.90 12.55 -13.20
C GLY A 177 7.15 11.05 -12.95
N VAL A 178 6.15 10.18 -13.17
CA VAL A 178 6.27 8.74 -12.87
C VAL A 178 6.45 7.93 -14.15
N PRO A 179 7.40 6.97 -14.22
CA PRO A 179 7.65 6.13 -15.38
C PRO A 179 6.41 5.33 -15.84
N ALA A 180 6.25 5.14 -17.15
CA ALA A 180 5.07 4.51 -17.74
C ALA A 180 4.83 3.07 -17.25
N ASN A 181 5.90 2.30 -17.03
CA ASN A 181 5.82 0.94 -16.48
C ASN A 181 5.21 0.93 -15.06
N VAL A 182 5.59 1.87 -14.19
CA VAL A 182 5.02 2.02 -12.83
C VAL A 182 3.56 2.47 -12.93
N ARG A 183 3.28 3.51 -13.72
CA ARG A 183 1.92 4.01 -13.93
C ARG A 183 0.96 2.94 -14.47
N SER A 184 1.44 2.06 -15.35
CA SER A 184 0.62 0.96 -15.89
C SER A 184 0.12 0.02 -14.81
N ILE A 185 0.83 -0.07 -13.67
CA ILE A 185 0.49 -0.93 -12.54
C ILE A 185 -0.29 -0.17 -11.48
N GLU A 186 0.17 1.02 -11.10
CA GLU A 186 -0.46 1.81 -10.04
C GLU A 186 -1.72 2.53 -10.51
N GLY A 187 -1.74 3.03 -11.75
CA GLY A 187 -2.90 3.74 -12.29
C GLY A 187 -2.60 4.47 -13.58
N ALA A 188 -2.84 3.82 -14.70
CA ALA A 188 -2.73 4.42 -16.04
C ALA A 188 -3.80 5.49 -16.29
N THR A 189 -4.92 5.39 -15.60
CA THR A 189 -6.01 6.37 -15.65
C THR A 189 -6.18 7.05 -14.28
N PHE A 190 -6.75 8.24 -14.28
CA PHE A 190 -7.08 8.98 -13.06
C PHE A 190 -7.88 8.13 -12.05
N ARG A 191 -8.88 7.39 -12.53
CA ARG A 191 -9.73 6.53 -11.71
C ARG A 191 -8.92 5.40 -11.06
N GLU A 192 -8.01 4.79 -11.80
CA GLU A 192 -7.16 3.70 -11.30
C GLU A 192 -6.14 4.21 -10.30
N TRP A 193 -5.48 5.34 -10.61
CA TRP A 193 -4.53 6.01 -9.71
C TRP A 193 -5.21 6.40 -8.40
N GLN A 194 -6.41 6.99 -8.46
CA GLN A 194 -7.17 7.33 -7.26
C GLN A 194 -7.52 6.08 -6.44
N ALA A 195 -7.85 4.96 -7.10
CA ALA A 195 -8.17 3.71 -6.42
C ALA A 195 -6.97 3.10 -5.70
N ALA A 196 -5.76 3.27 -6.27
CA ALA A 196 -4.53 2.68 -5.77
C ALA A 196 -3.83 3.50 -4.67
N GLN A 197 -4.36 4.67 -4.30
CA GLN A 197 -3.76 5.49 -3.23
C GLN A 197 -3.65 4.72 -1.92
N GLU A 198 -2.45 4.72 -1.34
CA GLU A 198 -2.15 4.05 -0.08
C GLU A 198 -2.75 4.76 1.13
N ARG A 199 -2.92 4.03 2.21
CA ARG A 199 -3.31 4.59 3.50
C ARG A 199 -2.09 5.17 4.22
N TRP A 200 -2.29 6.28 4.92
CA TRP A 200 -1.23 7.02 5.61
C TRP A 200 -1.29 6.88 7.15
N GLY A 201 -2.18 6.04 7.67
CA GLY A 201 -2.41 5.85 9.10
C GLY A 201 -3.19 7.00 9.72
N SER A 202 -2.58 8.19 9.83
CA SER A 202 -3.26 9.43 10.20
C SER A 202 -3.85 10.12 8.98
N ARG A 203 -4.77 11.09 9.18
CA ARG A 203 -5.34 11.89 8.08
C ARG A 203 -4.23 12.78 7.49
N PRO A 204 -3.78 12.53 6.25
CA PRO A 204 -2.75 13.36 5.63
C PRO A 204 -3.32 14.69 5.18
N ALA A 205 -2.48 15.72 5.15
CA ALA A 205 -2.74 16.98 4.50
C ALA A 205 -1.96 17.07 3.18
N ASP A 206 -2.64 17.51 2.13
CA ASP A 206 -2.05 17.74 0.81
C ASP A 206 -1.85 19.23 0.58
N TYR A 207 -0.68 19.60 0.06
CA TYR A 207 -0.31 20.96 -0.31
C TYR A 207 0.16 20.99 -1.76
N LEU A 208 -0.14 22.08 -2.46
CA LEU A 208 0.26 22.29 -3.85
C LEU A 208 1.05 23.59 -3.98
N LEU A 209 2.05 23.56 -4.83
CA LEU A 209 2.60 24.74 -5.49
C LEU A 209 2.00 24.79 -6.89
N GLU A 210 1.25 25.83 -7.17
CA GLU A 210 0.56 26.01 -8.44
C GLU A 210 0.87 27.40 -8.99
N GLU A 211 1.15 27.45 -10.27
CA GLU A 211 1.34 28.68 -11.04
C GLU A 211 0.56 28.57 -12.35
N ASP A 212 -0.19 29.60 -12.71
CA ASP A 212 -0.98 29.68 -13.94
C ASP A 212 -1.90 28.47 -14.20
N GLY A 213 -2.47 27.88 -13.14
CA GLY A 213 -3.36 26.73 -13.22
C GLY A 213 -2.64 25.38 -13.41
N VAL A 214 -1.30 25.37 -13.34
CA VAL A 214 -0.47 24.17 -13.46
C VAL A 214 0.11 23.81 -12.10
N VAL A 215 -0.01 22.55 -11.68
CA VAL A 215 0.58 22.04 -10.43
C VAL A 215 2.04 21.69 -10.69
N HIS A 216 2.95 22.46 -10.07
CA HIS A 216 4.39 22.27 -10.14
C HIS A 216 4.93 21.33 -9.07
N ALA A 217 4.35 21.39 -7.85
CA ALA A 217 4.69 20.45 -6.80
C ALA A 217 3.46 20.01 -6.01
N TRP A 218 3.50 18.77 -5.56
CA TRP A 218 2.55 18.18 -4.62
C TRP A 218 3.32 17.63 -3.42
N LEU A 219 2.91 18.09 -2.25
CA LEU A 219 3.44 17.66 -0.97
C LEU A 219 2.31 17.04 -0.15
N ARG A 220 2.51 15.83 0.32
CA ARG A 220 1.62 15.17 1.26
C ARG A 220 2.32 14.97 2.60
N LEU A 221 1.67 15.37 3.67
CA LEU A 221 2.19 15.31 5.03
C LEU A 221 1.25 14.56 5.95
N ALA A 222 1.81 13.78 6.85
CA ALA A 222 1.12 13.26 8.02
C ALA A 222 1.91 13.67 9.27
N THR A 223 1.27 14.45 10.14
CA THR A 223 1.87 14.92 11.40
C THR A 223 1.69 13.87 12.49
N GLY A 224 2.61 13.86 13.45
CA GLY A 224 2.58 12.96 14.60
C GLY A 224 3.96 12.87 15.25
N GLN A 225 4.12 11.97 16.22
CA GLN A 225 5.42 11.69 16.82
C GLN A 225 6.41 11.25 15.75
N ILE A 226 5.97 10.40 14.83
CA ILE A 226 6.66 10.09 13.58
C ILE A 226 5.93 10.81 12.45
N GLY A 227 6.55 11.86 11.94
CA GLY A 227 6.09 12.60 10.76
C GLY A 227 6.31 11.78 9.49
N ARG A 228 5.45 11.95 8.50
CA ARG A 228 5.65 11.36 7.17
C ARG A 228 5.49 12.41 6.11
N LEU A 229 6.33 12.36 5.11
CA LEU A 229 6.22 13.22 3.94
C LEU A 229 6.37 12.42 2.64
N TYR A 230 5.68 12.89 1.62
CA TYR A 230 5.86 12.51 0.23
C TYR A 230 5.84 13.78 -0.61
N ALA A 231 6.79 13.93 -1.51
CA ALA A 231 6.86 15.05 -2.43
C ALA A 231 7.02 14.56 -3.87
N LEU A 232 6.29 15.22 -4.77
CA LEU A 232 6.42 15.06 -6.21
C LEU A 232 6.45 16.45 -6.83
N ALA A 233 7.42 16.72 -7.68
CA ALA A 233 7.58 17.99 -8.35
C ALA A 233 7.96 17.81 -9.82
N GLN A 234 7.75 18.84 -10.61
CA GLN A 234 8.25 18.86 -11.99
C GLN A 234 9.78 18.85 -11.98
N ALA A 235 10.35 18.20 -12.98
CA ALA A 235 11.80 18.15 -13.10
C ALA A 235 12.34 19.51 -13.55
N GLY A 236 13.44 19.94 -12.93
CA GLY A 236 14.23 21.09 -13.39
C GLY A 236 13.86 22.46 -12.81
N ASP A 237 12.97 22.52 -11.81
CA ASP A 237 12.68 23.74 -11.06
C ASP A 237 12.94 23.59 -9.56
N ASP A 238 12.90 24.72 -8.82
CA ASP A 238 13.14 24.75 -7.37
C ASP A 238 11.91 24.32 -6.55
N SER A 239 10.83 23.91 -7.19
CA SER A 239 9.56 23.56 -6.54
C SER A 239 9.68 22.40 -5.57
N LEU A 240 10.55 21.42 -5.86
CA LEU A 240 10.83 20.32 -4.94
C LEU A 240 11.51 20.82 -3.65
N SER A 241 12.48 21.72 -3.77
CA SER A 241 13.17 22.31 -2.62
C SER A 241 12.20 23.08 -1.74
N ALA A 242 11.39 23.96 -2.33
CA ALA A 242 10.36 24.71 -1.64
C ALA A 242 9.34 23.81 -0.93
N ALA A 243 8.91 22.73 -1.58
CA ALA A 243 8.00 21.76 -0.99
C ALA A 243 8.60 21.04 0.22
N LEU A 244 9.86 20.62 0.14
CA LEU A 244 10.54 19.95 1.24
C LEU A 244 10.76 20.88 2.44
N ASP A 245 11.18 22.14 2.19
CA ASP A 245 11.40 23.11 3.24
C ASP A 245 10.10 23.47 3.96
N PHE A 246 9.02 23.65 3.21
CA PHE A 246 7.68 23.81 3.79
C PHE A 246 7.25 22.60 4.64
N GLY A 247 7.48 21.38 4.11
CA GLY A 247 7.13 20.14 4.79
C GLY A 247 7.88 19.98 6.11
N LEU A 248 9.19 20.23 6.12
CA LEU A 248 10.02 20.13 7.32
C LEU A 248 9.63 21.16 8.37
N ALA A 249 9.31 22.40 7.98
CA ALA A 249 8.80 23.40 8.91
C ALA A 249 7.51 22.93 9.60
N ARG A 250 6.59 22.27 8.86
CA ARG A 250 5.34 21.71 9.40
C ARG A 250 5.54 20.48 10.28
N LEU A 251 6.61 19.72 10.06
CA LEU A 251 6.96 18.51 10.80
C LEU A 251 8.00 18.78 11.91
N SER A 252 8.33 20.03 12.20
CA SER A 252 9.36 20.43 13.17
C SER A 252 9.15 19.92 14.60
N HIS A 253 7.92 19.54 14.96
CA HIS A 253 7.58 18.96 16.27
C HIS A 253 7.63 17.43 16.30
N SER A 254 7.86 16.77 15.17
CA SER A 254 8.01 15.31 15.12
C SER A 254 9.38 14.90 15.70
N GLU A 255 9.44 13.76 16.36
CA GLU A 255 10.69 13.17 16.83
C GLU A 255 11.55 12.68 15.66
N SER A 256 10.89 12.16 14.65
CA SER A 256 11.50 11.76 13.38
C SER A 256 10.54 11.99 12.21
N VAL A 257 11.11 12.12 11.03
CA VAL A 257 10.36 12.26 9.77
C VAL A 257 10.77 11.14 8.82
N LEU A 258 9.79 10.45 8.26
CA LEU A 258 9.97 9.40 7.28
C LEU A 258 9.54 9.86 5.90
N ALA A 259 10.33 9.50 4.89
CA ALA A 259 10.03 9.70 3.48
C ALA A 259 10.30 8.41 2.71
N LEU A 260 9.31 7.90 1.99
CA LEU A 260 9.46 6.75 1.13
C LEU A 260 9.71 7.22 -0.30
N VAL A 261 10.84 6.82 -0.88
CA VAL A 261 11.33 7.35 -2.16
C VAL A 261 11.43 6.21 -3.18
N PRO A 262 10.66 6.25 -4.26
CA PRO A 262 10.80 5.31 -5.36
C PRO A 262 12.14 5.46 -6.07
N GLU A 263 12.72 4.35 -6.55
CA GLU A 263 14.03 4.30 -7.20
C GLU A 263 14.17 5.22 -8.42
N TYR A 264 13.07 5.53 -9.09
CA TYR A 264 13.06 6.45 -10.24
C TYR A 264 13.13 7.94 -9.83
N ASN A 265 12.86 8.27 -8.56
CA ASN A 265 12.86 9.67 -8.09
C ASN A 265 14.20 10.04 -7.43
N VAL A 266 15.27 10.01 -8.24
CA VAL A 266 16.64 10.30 -7.79
C VAL A 266 16.79 11.74 -7.28
N GLN A 267 15.99 12.68 -7.80
CA GLN A 267 16.02 14.06 -7.38
C GLN A 267 15.51 14.23 -5.94
N LEU A 268 14.40 13.53 -5.61
CA LEU A 268 13.89 13.52 -4.24
C LEU A 268 14.90 12.87 -3.28
N ALA A 269 15.52 11.75 -3.67
CA ALA A 269 16.54 11.09 -2.87
C ALA A 269 17.73 12.02 -2.55
N ALA A 270 18.25 12.73 -3.56
CA ALA A 270 19.32 13.72 -3.39
C ALA A 270 18.89 14.87 -2.48
N ALA A 271 17.74 15.48 -2.76
CA ALA A 271 17.23 16.63 -1.99
C ALA A 271 16.95 16.29 -0.51
N LEU A 272 16.54 15.05 -0.21
CA LEU A 272 16.39 14.55 1.17
C LEU A 272 17.76 14.36 1.84
N THR A 273 18.71 13.76 1.12
CA THR A 273 20.07 13.52 1.64
C THR A 273 20.77 14.86 2.00
N ASP A 274 20.62 15.87 1.14
CA ASP A 274 21.15 17.24 1.40
C ASP A 274 20.55 17.88 2.65
N ARG A 275 19.35 17.45 3.05
CA ARG A 275 18.66 17.89 4.30
C ARG A 275 18.93 16.96 5.49
N GLY A 276 19.88 16.05 5.37
CA GLY A 276 20.32 15.16 6.45
C GLY A 276 19.49 13.90 6.65
N PHE A 277 18.57 13.58 5.75
CA PHE A 277 17.91 12.28 5.78
C PHE A 277 18.90 11.16 5.47
N GLN A 278 18.74 10.04 6.17
CA GLN A 278 19.54 8.84 5.95
C GLN A 278 18.66 7.70 5.45
N PRO A 279 19.14 6.88 4.49
CA PRO A 279 18.43 5.67 4.08
C PRO A 279 18.48 4.64 5.23
N VAL A 280 17.32 4.07 5.58
CA VAL A 280 17.20 3.12 6.70
C VAL A 280 16.71 1.74 6.28
N SER A 281 15.93 1.64 5.22
CA SER A 281 15.42 0.37 4.71
C SER A 281 15.11 0.47 3.22
N SER A 282 15.11 -0.67 2.54
CA SER A 282 14.74 -0.77 1.12
C SER A 282 13.67 -1.84 0.94
N TYR A 283 12.73 -1.57 0.04
CA TYR A 283 11.58 -2.42 -0.21
C TYR A 283 11.44 -2.74 -1.70
N THR A 284 10.85 -3.90 -1.97
CA THR A 284 10.37 -4.29 -3.30
C THR A 284 8.84 -4.19 -3.31
N LEU A 285 8.31 -3.41 -4.25
CA LEU A 285 6.88 -3.33 -4.50
C LEU A 285 6.50 -4.37 -5.54
N LEU A 286 5.51 -5.17 -5.18
CA LEU A 286 4.95 -6.21 -6.03
C LEU A 286 3.46 -5.96 -6.25
N ALA A 287 2.98 -6.36 -7.40
CA ALA A 287 1.56 -6.32 -7.73
C ALA A 287 1.11 -7.64 -8.36
N ASN A 288 -0.16 -7.96 -8.20
CA ASN A 288 -0.82 -9.03 -8.92
C ASN A 288 -2.10 -8.47 -9.54
N ARG A 289 -2.28 -8.66 -10.86
CA ARG A 289 -3.52 -8.36 -11.57
C ARG A 289 -4.43 -9.56 -11.49
N LEU A 290 -5.63 -9.35 -10.98
CA LEU A 290 -6.62 -10.39 -10.82
C LEU A 290 -7.52 -10.39 -12.07
N ALA A 291 -7.47 -11.47 -12.84
CA ALA A 291 -8.39 -11.65 -13.96
C ALA A 291 -9.80 -11.92 -13.42
N LYS A 292 -10.79 -11.16 -13.87
CA LYS A 292 -12.18 -11.53 -13.68
C LYS A 292 -12.42 -12.81 -14.48
N PRO A 293 -13.09 -13.84 -13.92
CA PRO A 293 -13.61 -14.93 -14.74
C PRO A 293 -14.44 -14.30 -15.87
N ALA A 294 -14.22 -14.72 -17.12
CA ALA A 294 -15.15 -14.35 -18.18
C ALA A 294 -16.53 -14.83 -17.73
N GLU A 295 -17.50 -13.91 -17.64
CA GLU A 295 -18.90 -14.32 -17.52
C GLU A 295 -19.19 -15.17 -18.77
N GLU A 296 -19.47 -16.47 -18.57
CA GLU A 296 -20.03 -17.28 -19.63
C GLU A 296 -21.30 -16.53 -20.10
N LEU A 297 -21.26 -16.01 -21.30
CA LEU A 297 -22.47 -15.56 -21.98
C LEU A 297 -23.37 -16.78 -22.08
N VAL A 298 -24.30 -16.93 -21.14
CA VAL A 298 -25.40 -17.88 -21.27
C VAL A 298 -26.15 -17.41 -22.50
N ALA A 299 -25.96 -18.12 -23.62
CA ALA A 299 -26.73 -17.90 -24.83
C ALA A 299 -28.21 -18.14 -24.47
N GLU A 300 -28.99 -17.06 -24.49
CA GLU A 300 -30.44 -17.19 -24.38
C GLU A 300 -30.93 -18.17 -25.47
N PRO A 301 -31.71 -19.21 -25.13
CA PRO A 301 -32.26 -20.07 -26.15
C PRO A 301 -33.19 -19.23 -27.03
N SER A 302 -32.86 -19.14 -28.32
CA SER A 302 -33.70 -18.50 -29.31
C SER A 302 -35.05 -19.18 -29.37
N GLN A 303 -36.08 -18.58 -28.80
CA GLN A 303 -37.48 -18.92 -29.01
C GLN A 303 -37.89 -18.40 -30.41
N ASN A 304 -37.67 -19.21 -31.44
CA ASN A 304 -38.34 -19.10 -32.72
C ASN A 304 -38.90 -20.46 -33.15
N ALA A 305 -39.98 -20.84 -32.53
CA ALA A 305 -40.87 -21.84 -33.11
C ALA A 305 -42.00 -21.06 -33.82
N ILE A 306 -41.82 -20.84 -35.10
CA ILE A 306 -42.92 -20.39 -35.96
C ILE A 306 -43.79 -21.62 -36.22
N THR A 307 -44.99 -21.63 -35.64
CA THR A 307 -46.06 -22.56 -36.02
C THR A 307 -46.73 -22.04 -37.27
N VAL A 308 -46.54 -22.70 -38.39
CA VAL A 308 -47.34 -22.47 -39.61
C VAL A 308 -48.43 -23.53 -39.63
N SER A 309 -49.66 -23.10 -39.56
CA SER A 309 -50.88 -23.87 -39.87
C SER A 309 -51.32 -23.65 -41.27
#